data_64f68bda2a900012d83537a77345074d
#
_entry.id   64f68bda2a900012d83537a77345074d
#
_cell.length_a   1.000
_cell.length_b   1.000
_cell.length_c   1.000
_cell.angle_alpha   90.00
_cell.angle_beta   90.00
_cell.angle_gamma   90.00
#
_symmetry.space_group_name_H-M   'P 1'
#
loop_
_entity.id
_entity.type
_entity.pdbx_description
1 polymer ?
#
loop_
_entity_poly.entity_id
_entity_poly.type
_entity_poly.pdbx_seq_one_letter_code
_entity_poly.pdbx_strand_id
1 'polypeptide(L)'
;MKYLLSLSLLIAIIASCKTDEGQTQTSEFPEQYRSQFHFTPAEGWMNDPNGMVYYKGEYHLFYQHFPDGNKWGPMHWGHAVSTDLIHWGHLPIALYPDSLGYIFSGSAVIDYKNTTGFGTKKDPAMVAIFTYHDMAGEQAGDIDFQTQGIAYSLDKGRTWTKYTDNPVIKNPGIKDFRDPKVSWYEPEQKWVMILAVKDHTEIYASKDLKSWIKESEFGKSIGAHGGVWECPDLFPLEVENNNTKWVMLVSINPGGPQGGSATQYFVGDFDGKTFVPDDTETRWVDYGADNYAGVTFNNIPEKDGRTIFMGWMSNWQYAQDVPTEKWRSAMTIPRELNLLKKGTNYLLKSTPISEINKIVQSSDKNKSSGFSVHDSTFIVTLNAEDLRNVSVNLVNHDKEVYHFSIRDNKLVSDRTEAGRNEFSKAFAAIHEAPLNDIIPTKVQVFVDVSSIEIFINDGELVMSELLFPTTPYKKVNVYGKVDKFTVSSIKSIWLQKP
;
A
#
# COMPACT_ATOMS: atom_id res chain seq x y z
N MET A 1 15.13 -80.26 -47.75
CA MET A 1 13.80 -79.67 -47.66
C MET A 1 13.66 -79.10 -46.26
N LYS A 2 13.85 -77.84 -46.08
CA LYS A 2 13.70 -77.10 -44.79
C LYS A 2 12.69 -76.02 -44.97
N TYR A 3 11.57 -76.12 -44.31
CA TYR A 3 10.52 -75.08 -44.30
C TYR A 3 10.91 -73.97 -43.32
N LEU A 4 11.00 -72.71 -43.77
CA LEU A 4 11.07 -71.54 -42.94
C LEU A 4 9.65 -71.06 -42.67
N LEU A 5 9.24 -71.05 -41.40
CA LEU A 5 8.05 -70.30 -40.91
C LEU A 5 8.42 -68.86 -40.66
N SER A 6 7.79 -67.92 -41.37
CA SER A 6 7.85 -66.52 -41.12
C SER A 6 6.83 -66.17 -40.02
N LEU A 7 7.27 -65.67 -38.88
CA LEU A 7 6.42 -65.20 -37.83
C LEU A 7 6.28 -63.66 -37.97
N SER A 8 5.11 -63.19 -38.38
CA SER A 8 4.78 -61.77 -38.48
C SER A 8 4.38 -61.24 -37.14
N LEU A 9 5.20 -60.39 -36.58
CA LEU A 9 4.95 -59.69 -35.29
C LEU A 9 4.08 -58.43 -35.57
N LEU A 10 2.82 -58.47 -35.16
CA LEU A 10 1.90 -57.33 -35.23
C LEU A 10 2.17 -56.42 -34.02
N ILE A 11 2.83 -55.28 -34.22
CA ILE A 11 3.02 -54.26 -33.18
C ILE A 11 1.74 -53.43 -33.13
N ALA A 12 0.93 -53.63 -32.08
CA ALA A 12 -0.18 -52.74 -31.74
C ALA A 12 0.38 -51.48 -31.11
N ILE A 13 0.32 -50.35 -31.82
CA ILE A 13 0.62 -49.02 -31.28
C ILE A 13 -0.61 -48.60 -30.43
N ILE A 14 -0.48 -48.74 -29.10
CA ILE A 14 -1.44 -48.15 -28.16
C ILE A 14 -1.10 -46.66 -28.11
N ALA A 15 -1.90 -45.83 -28.79
CA ALA A 15 -1.88 -44.38 -28.61
C ALA A 15 -2.44 -44.08 -27.22
N SER A 16 -1.55 -43.88 -26.25
CA SER A 16 -1.92 -43.34 -24.93
C SER A 16 -2.29 -41.87 -25.14
N CYS A 17 -3.58 -41.58 -25.14
CA CYS A 17 -4.04 -40.23 -24.89
C CYS A 17 -3.59 -39.83 -23.46
N LYS A 18 -2.51 -39.08 -23.37
CA LYS A 18 -2.24 -38.30 -22.14
C LYS A 18 -3.33 -37.23 -22.06
N THR A 19 -4.29 -37.46 -21.21
CA THR A 19 -5.07 -36.35 -20.67
C THR A 19 -4.07 -35.40 -19.97
N ASP A 20 -3.94 -34.19 -20.50
CA ASP A 20 -3.29 -33.10 -19.79
C ASP A 20 -4.11 -32.88 -18.50
N GLU A 21 -3.73 -33.59 -17.43
CA GLU A 21 -4.06 -33.16 -16.07
C GLU A 21 -3.31 -31.87 -15.90
N GLY A 22 -4.02 -30.74 -16.01
CA GLY A 22 -3.48 -29.42 -15.75
C GLY A 22 -2.76 -29.47 -14.42
N GLN A 23 -1.43 -29.33 -14.44
CA GLN A 23 -0.65 -29.15 -13.25
C GLN A 23 -1.22 -27.93 -12.54
N THR A 24 -1.92 -28.14 -11.43
CA THR A 24 -2.30 -27.09 -10.51
C THR A 24 -1.01 -26.44 -10.04
N GLN A 25 -0.70 -25.24 -10.54
CA GLN A 25 0.41 -24.42 -10.05
C GLN A 25 0.15 -24.16 -8.57
N THR A 26 0.96 -24.72 -7.70
CA THR A 26 0.90 -24.47 -6.27
C THR A 26 1.52 -23.10 -5.99
N SER A 27 0.86 -22.29 -5.14
CA SER A 27 1.42 -21.05 -4.66
C SER A 27 2.67 -21.31 -3.81
N GLU A 28 3.65 -20.41 -3.88
CA GLU A 28 4.82 -20.42 -3.00
C GLU A 28 4.42 -20.27 -1.52
N PHE A 29 3.31 -19.58 -1.26
CA PHE A 29 2.74 -19.32 0.06
C PHE A 29 1.31 -19.88 0.15
N PRO A 30 1.13 -21.11 0.67
CA PRO A 30 -0.17 -21.80 0.66
C PRO A 30 -1.04 -21.52 1.90
N GLU A 31 -0.68 -20.58 2.77
CA GLU A 31 -1.41 -20.30 4.01
C GLU A 31 -2.83 -19.78 3.72
N GLN A 32 -3.80 -20.12 4.56
CA GLN A 32 -5.24 -19.90 4.35
C GLN A 32 -5.59 -18.47 3.97
N TYR A 33 -5.03 -17.46 4.61
CA TYR A 33 -5.35 -16.04 4.41
C TYR A 33 -4.30 -15.29 3.61
N ARG A 34 -3.31 -15.98 3.02
CA ARG A 34 -2.25 -15.35 2.24
C ARG A 34 -2.82 -14.61 1.04
N SER A 35 -2.64 -13.30 1.02
CA SER A 35 -3.00 -12.48 -0.13
C SER A 35 -2.32 -12.99 -1.40
N GLN A 36 -3.05 -13.05 -2.50
CA GLN A 36 -2.57 -13.63 -3.73
C GLN A 36 -2.07 -12.60 -4.73
N PHE A 37 -2.50 -11.34 -4.61
CA PHE A 37 -2.02 -10.25 -5.48
C PHE A 37 -1.62 -8.99 -4.73
N HIS A 38 -1.78 -8.95 -3.42
CA HIS A 38 -1.19 -7.92 -2.56
C HIS A 38 0.16 -8.39 -2.01
N PHE A 39 1.10 -7.47 -1.87
CA PHE A 39 2.39 -7.78 -1.24
C PHE A 39 2.20 -8.12 0.24
N THR A 40 2.85 -9.20 0.68
CA THR A 40 2.92 -9.62 2.09
C THR A 40 4.36 -9.97 2.43
N PRO A 41 4.80 -9.87 3.69
CA PRO A 41 6.12 -10.39 4.08
C PRO A 41 6.12 -11.92 3.92
N ALA A 42 7.28 -12.51 3.67
CA ALA A 42 7.40 -13.98 3.61
C ALA A 42 6.96 -14.61 4.94
N GLU A 43 7.39 -14.04 6.05
CA GLU A 43 7.05 -14.40 7.42
C GLU A 43 7.14 -13.19 8.35
N GLY A 44 6.70 -13.33 9.60
CA GLY A 44 6.79 -12.30 10.63
C GLY A 44 5.79 -11.15 10.46
N TRP A 45 5.98 -10.13 11.26
CA TRP A 45 5.16 -8.92 11.27
C TRP A 45 5.62 -7.92 10.19
N MET A 46 4.65 -7.23 9.58
CA MET A 46 4.87 -6.07 8.71
C MET A 46 3.88 -4.97 9.05
N ASN A 47 4.31 -3.70 8.99
CA ASN A 47 3.43 -2.53 8.93
C ASN A 47 3.93 -1.54 7.86
N ASP A 48 4.11 -0.28 8.13
CA ASP A 48 4.34 0.84 7.22
C ASP A 48 5.25 0.53 6.01
N PRO A 49 4.86 0.91 4.79
CA PRO A 49 5.79 0.97 3.67
C PRO A 49 6.85 2.04 3.91
N ASN A 50 8.11 1.71 3.70
CA ASN A 50 9.25 2.57 3.95
C ASN A 50 10.16 2.66 2.73
N GLY A 51 10.96 3.70 2.66
CA GLY A 51 12.08 3.78 1.72
C GLY A 51 11.71 3.53 0.26
N MET A 52 10.44 3.73 -0.13
CA MET A 52 9.97 3.44 -1.47
C MET A 52 10.69 4.31 -2.51
N VAL A 53 11.46 3.67 -3.39
CA VAL A 53 12.31 4.37 -4.36
C VAL A 53 12.52 3.54 -5.62
N TYR A 54 12.53 4.22 -6.78
CA TYR A 54 12.93 3.59 -8.04
C TYR A 54 14.42 3.84 -8.32
N TYR A 55 15.16 2.78 -8.69
CA TYR A 55 16.54 2.91 -9.10
C TYR A 55 16.97 1.86 -10.13
N LYS A 56 17.49 2.30 -11.26
CA LYS A 56 18.08 1.46 -12.33
C LYS A 56 17.23 0.24 -12.70
N GLY A 57 15.92 0.43 -12.92
CA GLY A 57 14.98 -0.61 -13.37
C GLY A 57 14.29 -1.39 -12.26
N GLU A 58 14.55 -1.06 -11.01
CA GLU A 58 13.96 -1.72 -9.85
C GLU A 58 13.16 -0.73 -9.00
N TYR A 59 11.93 -1.10 -8.62
CA TYR A 59 11.16 -0.48 -7.55
C TYR A 59 11.55 -1.18 -6.26
N HIS A 60 12.00 -0.43 -5.28
CA HIS A 60 12.36 -0.92 -3.95
C HIS A 60 11.23 -0.59 -3.00
N LEU A 61 10.74 -1.58 -2.27
CA LEU A 61 9.83 -1.47 -1.15
C LEU A 61 10.57 -1.94 0.10
N PHE A 62 10.85 -1.03 1.01
CA PHE A 62 11.20 -1.38 2.37
C PHE A 62 9.93 -1.31 3.22
N TYR A 63 9.95 -1.95 4.38
CA TYR A 63 8.78 -1.96 5.26
C TYR A 63 9.19 -2.21 6.70
N GLN A 64 8.41 -1.70 7.62
CA GLN A 64 8.55 -2.03 9.03
C GLN A 64 8.37 -3.52 9.21
N HIS A 65 9.34 -4.18 9.84
CA HIS A 65 9.38 -5.63 9.92
C HIS A 65 9.91 -6.12 11.26
N PHE A 66 9.22 -7.10 11.86
CA PHE A 66 9.73 -7.89 12.96
C PHE A 66 9.82 -9.35 12.51
N PRO A 67 11.05 -9.88 12.28
CA PRO A 67 11.25 -11.22 11.73
C PRO A 67 10.94 -12.35 12.72
N ASP A 68 11.08 -12.10 14.03
CA ASP A 68 11.02 -13.14 15.05
C ASP A 68 9.61 -13.37 15.61
N GLY A 69 8.59 -12.71 15.05
CA GLY A 69 7.21 -12.88 15.48
C GLY A 69 6.20 -12.22 14.56
N ASN A 70 4.93 -12.59 14.74
CA ASN A 70 3.81 -12.06 13.97
C ASN A 70 3.02 -10.96 14.71
N LYS A 71 3.59 -10.38 15.76
CA LYS A 71 3.12 -9.19 16.46
C LYS A 71 4.18 -8.11 16.38
N TRP A 72 3.80 -6.87 16.64
CA TRP A 72 4.74 -5.77 16.68
C TRP A 72 5.84 -6.02 17.73
N GLY A 73 7.08 -5.72 17.39
CA GLY A 73 8.26 -5.96 18.21
C GLY A 73 9.44 -5.10 17.76
N PRO A 74 10.69 -5.51 18.03
CA PRO A 74 11.88 -4.79 17.59
C PRO A 74 11.92 -4.59 16.07
N MET A 75 11.61 -3.38 15.61
CA MET A 75 11.45 -3.07 14.19
C MET A 75 12.77 -3.02 13.43
N HIS A 76 12.76 -3.65 12.28
CA HIS A 76 13.76 -3.65 11.22
C HIS A 76 13.17 -3.02 9.97
N TRP A 77 13.98 -2.77 8.96
CA TRP A 77 13.48 -2.59 7.60
C TRP A 77 13.63 -3.91 6.83
N GLY A 78 12.49 -4.57 6.56
CA GLY A 78 12.39 -5.59 5.53
C GLY A 78 12.61 -4.98 4.15
N HIS A 79 12.86 -5.79 3.12
CA HIS A 79 13.15 -5.32 1.78
C HIS A 79 12.57 -6.24 0.71
N ALA A 80 11.95 -5.66 -0.29
CA ALA A 80 11.51 -6.33 -1.51
C ALA A 80 11.78 -5.47 -2.74
N VAL A 81 11.90 -6.11 -3.89
CA VAL A 81 12.10 -5.43 -5.18
C VAL A 81 11.13 -5.93 -6.23
N SER A 82 10.72 -5.04 -7.13
CA SER A 82 9.90 -5.35 -8.30
C SER A 82 10.41 -4.60 -9.52
N THR A 83 10.20 -5.18 -10.70
CA THR A 83 10.42 -4.47 -11.99
C THR A 83 9.12 -3.95 -12.59
N ASP A 84 7.97 -4.28 -11.99
CA ASP A 84 6.64 -3.97 -12.54
C ASP A 84 5.58 -3.62 -11.48
N LEU A 85 5.98 -3.42 -10.21
CA LEU A 85 5.11 -3.09 -9.08
C LEU A 85 4.08 -4.17 -8.70
N ILE A 86 4.05 -5.28 -9.41
CA ILE A 86 3.11 -6.40 -9.17
C ILE A 86 3.84 -7.62 -8.63
N HIS A 87 4.90 -8.05 -9.32
CA HIS A 87 5.68 -9.22 -8.92
C HIS A 87 6.86 -8.78 -8.05
N TRP A 88 6.82 -9.15 -6.78
CA TRP A 88 7.82 -8.77 -5.78
C TRP A 88 8.72 -9.94 -5.42
N GLY A 89 10.02 -9.68 -5.37
CA GLY A 89 11.01 -10.60 -4.83
C GLY A 89 11.50 -10.12 -3.47
N HIS A 90 11.39 -10.98 -2.45
CA HIS A 90 11.93 -10.67 -1.12
C HIS A 90 13.47 -10.66 -1.16
N LEU A 91 14.05 -9.71 -0.46
CA LEU A 91 15.48 -9.58 -0.24
C LEU A 91 15.80 -9.70 1.27
N PRO A 92 17.07 -9.89 1.64
CA PRO A 92 17.47 -9.84 3.05
C PRO A 92 17.07 -8.52 3.72
N ILE A 93 16.87 -8.54 5.04
CA ILE A 93 16.62 -7.36 5.85
C ILE A 93 17.69 -6.31 5.56
N ALA A 94 17.22 -5.07 5.26
CA ALA A 94 18.09 -3.96 4.89
C ALA A 94 18.72 -3.27 6.11
N LEU A 95 17.93 -2.99 7.14
CA LEU A 95 18.37 -2.28 8.33
C LEU A 95 17.96 -3.04 9.59
N TYR A 96 18.92 -3.22 10.48
CA TYR A 96 18.77 -3.88 11.78
C TYR A 96 18.82 -2.85 12.90
N PRO A 97 18.11 -3.06 14.03
CA PRO A 97 18.33 -2.30 15.27
C PRO A 97 19.81 -2.25 15.68
N ASP A 98 20.19 -1.20 16.39
CA ASP A 98 21.50 -1.08 17.04
C ASP A 98 21.40 -0.35 18.38
N SER A 99 22.53 0.16 18.89
CA SER A 99 22.58 0.86 20.18
C SER A 99 21.81 2.18 20.23
N LEU A 100 21.39 2.73 19.06
CA LEU A 100 20.57 3.94 19.00
C LEU A 100 19.06 3.63 19.02
N GLY A 101 18.67 2.35 18.82
CA GLY A 101 17.29 1.92 18.93
C GLY A 101 16.79 1.05 17.78
N TYR A 102 15.47 0.84 17.74
CA TYR A 102 14.76 0.17 16.65
C TYR A 102 14.78 1.05 15.40
N ILE A 103 14.56 0.43 14.24
CA ILE A 103 14.50 1.16 12.97
C ILE A 103 13.04 1.42 12.63
N PHE A 104 12.56 2.63 12.93
CA PHE A 104 11.21 3.07 12.61
C PHE A 104 11.12 3.60 11.18
N SER A 105 9.94 4.09 10.81
CA SER A 105 9.62 4.48 9.45
C SER A 105 10.46 5.63 8.91
N GLY A 106 10.49 5.74 7.60
CA GLY A 106 11.25 6.74 6.88
C GLY A 106 11.22 6.53 5.37
N SER A 107 12.12 7.19 4.66
CA SER A 107 12.17 7.23 3.20
C SER A 107 13.56 6.89 2.64
N ALA A 108 13.64 6.68 1.31
CA ALA A 108 14.91 6.56 0.60
C ALA A 108 14.92 7.48 -0.62
N VAL A 109 16.12 7.97 -0.97
CA VAL A 109 16.37 8.80 -2.14
C VAL A 109 17.63 8.34 -2.86
N ILE A 110 17.76 8.71 -4.14
CA ILE A 110 19.02 8.54 -4.89
C ILE A 110 19.73 9.87 -4.94
N ASP A 111 20.93 9.93 -4.36
CA ASP A 111 21.75 11.15 -4.33
C ASP A 111 22.51 11.36 -5.65
N TYR A 112 21.77 11.65 -6.73
CA TYR A 112 22.36 11.89 -8.06
C TYR A 112 23.33 13.05 -8.11
N LYS A 113 23.21 14.02 -7.20
CA LYS A 113 24.11 15.18 -7.13
C LYS A 113 25.37 14.86 -6.29
N ASN A 114 25.39 13.71 -5.61
CA ASN A 114 26.42 13.30 -4.65
C ASN A 114 26.67 14.34 -3.56
N THR A 115 25.58 14.86 -3.02
CA THR A 115 25.60 15.88 -1.96
C THR A 115 26.15 15.35 -0.66
N THR A 116 25.92 14.06 -0.38
CA THR A 116 26.45 13.36 0.80
C THR A 116 27.93 13.01 0.69
N GLY A 117 28.44 12.89 -0.53
CA GLY A 117 29.79 12.35 -0.77
C GLY A 117 29.91 10.85 -0.51
N PHE A 118 28.80 10.10 -0.30
CA PHE A 118 28.86 8.64 -0.07
C PHE A 118 29.11 7.87 -1.35
N GLY A 119 28.62 8.35 -2.49
CA GLY A 119 28.81 7.75 -3.80
C GLY A 119 29.66 8.62 -4.73
N THR A 120 29.34 8.55 -6.01
CA THR A 120 29.88 9.42 -7.05
C THR A 120 28.75 9.88 -7.97
N LYS A 121 28.97 10.88 -8.82
CA LYS A 121 27.97 11.29 -9.83
C LYS A 121 27.65 10.17 -10.84
N LYS A 122 28.58 9.26 -11.08
CA LYS A 122 28.41 8.12 -11.99
C LYS A 122 27.65 6.98 -11.31
N ASP A 123 27.99 6.72 -10.06
CA ASP A 123 27.36 5.69 -9.23
C ASP A 123 26.86 6.33 -7.93
N PRO A 124 25.68 6.97 -7.98
CA PRO A 124 25.10 7.67 -6.84
C PRO A 124 24.69 6.69 -5.74
N ALA A 125 24.79 7.13 -4.50
CA ALA A 125 24.32 6.37 -3.36
C ALA A 125 22.78 6.37 -3.29
N MET A 126 22.21 5.25 -2.92
CA MET A 126 20.86 5.19 -2.36
C MET A 126 20.98 5.53 -0.88
N VAL A 127 20.25 6.52 -0.39
CA VAL A 127 20.33 6.98 0.99
C VAL A 127 18.96 6.80 1.65
N ALA A 128 18.93 6.00 2.71
CA ALA A 128 17.78 5.85 3.60
C ALA A 128 17.85 6.90 4.71
N ILE A 129 16.73 7.53 5.01
CA ILE A 129 16.53 8.44 6.14
C ILE A 129 15.40 7.85 6.96
N PHE A 130 15.62 7.60 8.26
CA PHE A 130 14.69 6.85 9.11
C PHE A 130 14.76 7.34 10.55
N THR A 131 13.77 6.95 11.34
CA THR A 131 13.74 7.25 12.77
C THR A 131 14.39 6.10 13.54
N TYR A 132 15.34 6.44 14.42
CA TYR A 132 15.73 5.58 15.52
C TYR A 132 14.73 5.75 16.67
N HIS A 133 14.27 4.64 17.24
CA HIS A 133 13.39 4.63 18.39
C HIS A 133 14.04 3.89 19.56
N ASP A 134 14.44 4.64 20.59
CA ASP A 134 14.99 4.08 21.82
C ASP A 134 13.87 3.60 22.74
N MET A 135 13.53 2.32 22.63
CA MET A 135 12.49 1.68 23.45
C MET A 135 12.82 1.70 24.93
N ALA A 136 14.08 1.64 25.32
CA ALA A 136 14.48 1.68 26.72
C ALA A 136 14.27 3.09 27.31
N GLY A 137 14.61 4.12 26.56
CA GLY A 137 14.34 5.52 26.93
C GLY A 137 12.85 5.78 27.05
N GLU A 138 12.02 5.34 26.08
CA GLU A 138 10.57 5.48 26.17
C GLU A 138 10.00 4.82 27.43
N GLN A 139 10.41 3.57 27.72
CA GLN A 139 9.96 2.85 28.91
C GLN A 139 10.44 3.49 30.22
N ALA A 140 11.58 4.19 30.20
CA ALA A 140 12.07 4.97 31.31
C ALA A 140 11.32 6.31 31.50
N GLY A 141 10.49 6.72 30.53
CA GLY A 141 9.72 7.96 30.54
C GLY A 141 10.44 9.16 29.94
N ASP A 142 11.53 8.93 29.20
CA ASP A 142 12.17 9.97 28.41
C ASP A 142 11.21 10.49 27.34
N ILE A 143 11.43 11.70 26.86
CA ILE A 143 10.60 12.30 25.80
C ILE A 143 11.37 12.52 24.50
N ASP A 144 12.67 12.29 24.50
CA ASP A 144 13.59 12.49 23.37
C ASP A 144 14.09 11.16 22.76
N PHE A 145 13.31 10.08 22.93
CA PHE A 145 13.64 8.72 22.53
C PHE A 145 13.58 8.47 21.01
N GLN A 146 13.15 9.45 20.20
CA GLN A 146 13.14 9.35 18.74
C GLN A 146 14.08 10.37 18.11
N THR A 147 15.00 9.89 17.26
CA THR A 147 15.98 10.72 16.54
C THR A 147 16.04 10.28 15.08
N GLN A 148 16.50 11.15 14.16
CA GLN A 148 16.58 10.79 12.75
C GLN A 148 18.00 10.36 12.36
N GLY A 149 18.10 9.21 11.71
CA GLY A 149 19.35 8.65 11.21
C GLY A 149 19.37 8.44 9.71
N ILE A 150 20.56 8.20 9.15
CA ILE A 150 20.74 7.84 7.74
C ILE A 150 21.61 6.59 7.59
N ALA A 151 21.33 5.87 6.51
CA ALA A 151 22.18 4.79 6.02
C ALA A 151 22.28 4.90 4.49
N TYR A 152 23.32 4.30 3.90
CA TYR A 152 23.50 4.36 2.45
C TYR A 152 23.90 3.01 1.87
N SER A 153 23.55 2.82 0.60
CA SER A 153 23.91 1.65 -0.21
C SER A 153 24.56 2.11 -1.52
N LEU A 154 25.59 1.37 -1.94
CA LEU A 154 26.30 1.58 -3.21
C LEU A 154 26.04 0.46 -4.24
N ASP A 155 25.23 -0.54 -3.86
CA ASP A 155 24.97 -1.76 -4.62
C ASP A 155 23.46 -1.99 -4.87
N LYS A 156 22.72 -0.92 -5.10
CA LYS A 156 21.27 -0.94 -5.34
C LYS A 156 20.48 -1.52 -4.14
N GLY A 157 20.84 -1.13 -2.93
CA GLY A 157 20.11 -1.53 -1.73
C GLY A 157 20.37 -2.96 -1.25
N ARG A 158 21.35 -3.69 -1.81
CA ARG A 158 21.67 -5.06 -1.39
C ARG A 158 22.41 -5.11 -0.06
N THR A 159 23.30 -4.13 0.17
CA THR A 159 23.96 -3.93 1.46
C THR A 159 23.86 -2.47 1.91
N TRP A 160 23.86 -2.25 3.22
CA TRP A 160 23.67 -0.94 3.81
C TRP A 160 24.75 -0.63 4.84
N THR A 161 25.23 0.61 4.83
CA THR A 161 26.16 1.15 5.82
C THR A 161 25.46 2.29 6.57
N LYS A 162 25.31 2.17 7.87
CA LYS A 162 24.82 3.27 8.71
C LYS A 162 25.86 4.36 8.82
N TYR A 163 25.42 5.61 8.78
CA TYR A 163 26.33 6.75 8.92
C TYR A 163 26.91 6.81 10.33
N THR A 164 28.22 7.03 10.42
CA THR A 164 28.94 6.95 11.71
C THR A 164 28.57 8.05 12.69
N ASP A 165 28.15 9.22 12.17
CA ASP A 165 27.78 10.37 12.98
C ASP A 165 26.26 10.48 13.19
N ASN A 166 25.53 9.36 13.11
CA ASN A 166 24.12 9.34 13.49
C ASN A 166 23.95 9.65 15.00
N PRO A 167 22.84 10.31 15.41
CA PRO A 167 21.75 10.77 14.55
C PRO A 167 22.06 12.10 13.86
N VAL A 168 21.53 12.29 12.62
CA VAL A 168 21.65 13.54 11.85
C VAL A 168 20.68 14.63 12.32
N ILE A 169 19.58 14.24 13.00
CA ILE A 169 18.71 15.14 13.74
C ILE A 169 18.50 14.55 15.14
N LYS A 170 18.95 15.27 16.14
CA LYS A 170 18.66 14.97 17.53
C LYS A 170 17.26 15.43 17.87
N ASN A 171 16.61 14.73 18.78
CA ASN A 171 15.30 15.13 19.29
C ASN A 171 15.42 16.42 20.15
N PRO A 172 14.60 17.43 19.89
CA PRO A 172 14.63 18.67 20.68
C PRO A 172 13.83 18.59 21.99
N GLY A 173 13.53 17.42 22.51
CA GLY A 173 12.69 17.20 23.68
C GLY A 173 11.20 17.10 23.36
N ILE A 174 10.86 16.41 22.27
CA ILE A 174 9.48 16.25 21.79
C ILE A 174 9.15 14.75 21.71
N LYS A 175 8.11 14.34 22.42
CA LYS A 175 7.52 13.02 22.23
C LYS A 175 6.88 12.94 20.83
N ASP A 176 6.93 11.78 20.18
CA ASP A 176 6.41 11.55 18.83
C ASP A 176 7.04 12.49 17.78
N PHE A 177 8.30 12.20 17.44
CA PHE A 177 9.14 12.96 16.52
C PHE A 177 9.77 12.01 15.51
N ARG A 178 9.03 11.66 14.42
CA ARG A 178 9.36 10.51 13.57
C ARG A 178 8.91 10.60 12.11
N ASP A 179 9.26 9.57 11.33
CA ASP A 179 8.81 9.26 9.98
C ASP A 179 9.24 10.30 8.93
N PRO A 180 10.56 10.52 8.74
CA PRO A 180 11.06 11.50 7.79
C PRO A 180 10.79 11.08 6.34
N LYS A 181 10.08 11.90 5.59
CA LYS A 181 9.97 11.80 4.13
C LYS A 181 10.82 12.87 3.48
N VAL A 182 11.76 12.45 2.64
CA VAL A 182 12.73 13.34 1.99
C VAL A 182 12.56 13.32 0.48
N SER A 183 12.63 14.50 -0.14
CA SER A 183 12.64 14.69 -1.59
C SER A 183 13.61 15.79 -1.99
N TRP A 184 14.05 15.75 -3.27
CA TRP A 184 14.88 16.83 -3.82
C TRP A 184 14.02 17.97 -4.35
N TYR A 185 14.26 19.21 -3.89
CA TYR A 185 13.60 20.40 -4.37
C TYR A 185 14.49 21.13 -5.38
N GLU A 186 14.25 20.89 -6.66
CA GLU A 186 15.08 21.37 -7.77
C GLU A 186 15.22 22.89 -7.84
N PRO A 187 14.18 23.75 -7.61
CA PRO A 187 14.30 25.19 -7.73
C PRO A 187 15.39 25.80 -6.84
N GLU A 188 15.60 25.27 -5.65
CA GLU A 188 16.61 25.77 -4.70
C GLU A 188 17.80 24.83 -4.51
N GLN A 189 17.90 23.75 -5.29
CA GLN A 189 18.98 22.74 -5.22
C GLN A 189 19.23 22.30 -3.77
N LYS A 190 18.18 21.78 -3.12
CA LYS A 190 18.21 21.32 -1.73
C LYS A 190 17.32 20.11 -1.51
N TRP A 191 17.61 19.37 -0.47
CA TRP A 191 16.72 18.38 0.09
C TRP A 191 15.69 19.04 0.98
N VAL A 192 14.44 18.60 0.87
CA VAL A 192 13.35 18.96 1.76
C VAL A 192 12.92 17.69 2.47
N MET A 193 12.71 17.79 3.78
CA MET A 193 12.16 16.73 4.60
C MET A 193 10.89 17.22 5.27
N ILE A 194 9.83 16.41 5.22
CA ILE A 194 8.67 16.56 6.08
C ILE A 194 8.72 15.49 7.18
N LEU A 195 8.51 15.89 8.42
CA LEU A 195 8.61 15.07 9.61
C LEU A 195 7.33 15.16 10.42
N ALA A 196 6.81 14.04 10.90
CA ALA A 196 5.67 14.02 11.82
C ALA A 196 6.12 14.41 13.24
N VAL A 197 5.36 15.30 13.86
CA VAL A 197 5.66 15.84 15.20
C VAL A 197 4.36 15.94 15.99
N LYS A 198 4.09 14.99 16.88
CA LYS A 198 2.82 14.87 17.62
C LYS A 198 1.61 14.83 16.68
N ASP A 199 0.87 15.92 16.56
CA ASP A 199 -0.34 16.10 15.75
C ASP A 199 -0.19 17.21 14.69
N HIS A 200 1.04 17.43 14.20
CA HIS A 200 1.35 18.34 13.11
C HIS A 200 2.60 17.85 12.36
N THR A 201 3.02 18.57 11.33
CA THR A 201 4.27 18.30 10.61
C THR A 201 5.25 19.46 10.74
N GLU A 202 6.54 19.14 10.67
CA GLU A 202 7.63 20.11 10.52
C GLU A 202 8.35 19.91 9.20
N ILE A 203 8.76 21.00 8.55
CA ILE A 203 9.48 21.00 7.30
C ILE A 203 10.92 21.45 7.55
N TYR A 204 11.86 20.66 7.05
CA TYR A 204 13.30 20.88 7.17
C TYR A 204 13.95 20.97 5.80
N ALA A 205 15.08 21.68 5.70
CA ALA A 205 15.92 21.75 4.53
C ALA A 205 17.35 21.32 4.82
N SER A 206 18.00 20.70 3.81
CA SER A 206 19.41 20.28 3.89
C SER A 206 20.08 20.45 2.54
N LYS A 207 21.41 20.69 2.55
CA LYS A 207 22.26 20.68 1.35
C LYS A 207 23.01 19.35 1.16
N ASP A 208 23.05 18.50 2.21
CA ASP A 208 23.93 17.34 2.27
C ASP A 208 23.29 16.06 2.90
N LEU A 209 21.99 16.09 3.24
CA LEU A 209 21.27 15.04 3.99
C LEU A 209 21.80 14.77 5.40
N LYS A 210 22.84 15.46 5.86
CA LYS A 210 23.49 15.26 7.16
C LYS A 210 23.21 16.40 8.14
N SER A 211 23.02 17.60 7.60
CA SER A 211 22.76 18.83 8.39
C SER A 211 21.41 19.39 7.97
N TRP A 212 20.51 19.57 8.93
CA TRP A 212 19.14 19.97 8.68
C TRP A 212 18.78 21.24 9.44
N ILE A 213 18.02 22.12 8.78
CA ILE A 213 17.49 23.36 9.33
C ILE A 213 15.98 23.33 9.24
N LYS A 214 15.27 23.54 10.34
CA LYS A 214 13.81 23.68 10.34
C LYS A 214 13.41 24.97 9.62
N GLU A 215 12.50 24.86 8.66
CA GLU A 215 12.00 25.97 7.84
C GLU A 215 10.60 26.41 8.32
N SER A 216 9.69 25.47 8.53
CA SER A 216 8.31 25.77 8.91
C SER A 216 7.62 24.59 9.59
N GLU A 217 6.34 24.75 9.87
CA GLU A 217 5.44 23.72 10.39
C GLU A 217 4.05 23.84 9.76
N PHE A 218 3.29 22.74 9.74
CA PHE A 218 1.93 22.71 9.21
C PHE A 218 1.02 21.79 10.03
N GLY A 219 -0.25 22.19 10.17
CA GLY A 219 -1.31 21.29 10.61
C GLY A 219 -1.79 21.51 12.04
N LYS A 220 -1.16 22.34 12.87
CA LYS A 220 -1.53 22.55 14.29
C LYS A 220 -3.02 22.89 14.54
N SER A 221 -3.71 23.42 13.54
CA SER A 221 -5.12 23.82 13.64
C SER A 221 -5.95 23.38 12.42
N ILE A 222 -5.38 22.54 11.56
CA ILE A 222 -6.00 22.09 10.30
C ILE A 222 -5.83 20.57 10.22
N GLY A 223 -6.86 19.86 9.74
CA GLY A 223 -6.87 18.42 9.63
C GLY A 223 -7.51 17.71 10.82
N ALA A 224 -7.50 16.41 10.81
CA ALA A 224 -7.97 15.57 11.90
C ALA A 224 -6.95 15.56 13.04
N HIS A 225 -7.46 15.68 14.26
CA HIS A 225 -6.70 15.66 15.50
C HIS A 225 -7.28 14.62 16.48
N GLY A 226 -6.65 14.46 17.62
CA GLY A 226 -7.05 13.49 18.66
C GLY A 226 -6.25 12.19 18.62
N GLY A 227 -5.33 12.07 17.67
CA GLY A 227 -4.33 11.02 17.57
C GLY A 227 -2.96 11.58 17.22
N VAL A 228 -1.99 10.69 17.05
CA VAL A 228 -0.63 11.04 16.61
C VAL A 228 -0.59 11.10 15.09
N TRP A 229 0.07 12.09 14.54
CA TRP A 229 0.37 12.18 13.12
C TRP A 229 1.62 11.36 12.80
N GLU A 230 1.58 10.60 11.70
CA GLU A 230 2.61 9.65 11.30
C GLU A 230 2.77 9.63 9.77
N CYS A 231 3.90 9.15 9.30
CA CYS A 231 4.20 8.87 7.89
C CYS A 231 3.75 10.00 6.93
N PRO A 232 4.24 11.24 7.11
CA PRO A 232 3.88 12.33 6.22
C PRO A 232 4.54 12.16 4.86
N ASP A 233 3.92 12.73 3.81
CA ASP A 233 4.49 12.84 2.47
C ASP A 233 4.17 14.21 1.86
N LEU A 234 5.03 14.71 0.99
CA LEU A 234 4.85 15.99 0.29
C LEU A 234 5.39 15.91 -1.12
N PHE A 235 4.51 16.02 -2.11
CA PHE A 235 4.87 15.86 -3.52
C PHE A 235 4.03 16.75 -4.45
N PRO A 236 4.58 17.14 -5.62
CA PRO A 236 3.85 17.87 -6.62
C PRO A 236 3.01 16.96 -7.51
N LEU A 237 1.85 17.45 -7.95
CA LEU A 237 1.04 16.85 -9.02
C LEU A 237 0.72 17.91 -10.07
N GLU A 238 0.85 17.53 -11.34
CA GLU A 238 0.41 18.37 -12.43
C GLU A 238 -1.11 18.50 -12.46
N VAL A 239 -1.59 19.70 -12.73
CA VAL A 239 -3.01 20.02 -12.93
C VAL A 239 -3.19 20.71 -14.28
N GLU A 240 -4.41 21.15 -14.59
CA GLU A 240 -4.72 21.78 -15.86
C GLU A 240 -3.75 22.93 -16.22
N ASN A 241 -3.48 23.12 -17.51
CA ASN A 241 -2.64 24.19 -18.06
C ASN A 241 -1.16 24.15 -17.60
N ASN A 242 -0.61 22.98 -17.34
CA ASN A 242 0.76 22.77 -16.85
C ASN A 242 1.06 23.49 -15.52
N ASN A 243 0.01 23.77 -14.73
CA ASN A 243 0.19 24.21 -13.36
C ASN A 243 0.47 23.03 -12.46
N THR A 244 1.10 23.30 -11.33
CA THR A 244 1.43 22.30 -10.32
C THR A 244 0.72 22.66 -9.01
N LYS A 245 0.10 21.67 -8.37
CA LYS A 245 -0.32 21.74 -6.98
C LYS A 245 0.49 20.75 -6.16
N TRP A 246 0.66 21.06 -4.90
CA TRP A 246 1.32 20.17 -3.96
C TRP A 246 0.29 19.42 -3.13
N VAL A 247 0.57 18.18 -2.86
CA VAL A 247 -0.24 17.34 -1.98
C VAL A 247 0.60 16.97 -0.78
N MET A 248 0.02 17.17 0.39
CA MET A 248 0.55 16.66 1.65
C MET A 248 -0.33 15.51 2.13
N LEU A 249 0.26 14.34 2.36
CA LEU A 249 -0.38 13.21 3.03
C LEU A 249 0.07 13.19 4.48
N VAL A 250 -0.83 12.80 5.38
CA VAL A 250 -0.50 12.55 6.79
C VAL A 250 -1.40 11.48 7.35
N SER A 251 -0.81 10.43 7.88
CA SER A 251 -1.53 9.40 8.62
C SER A 251 -1.84 9.85 10.04
N ILE A 252 -2.94 9.37 10.61
CA ILE A 252 -3.34 9.64 11.99
C ILE A 252 -3.84 8.37 12.67
N ASN A 253 -3.44 8.16 13.93
CA ASN A 253 -3.94 7.07 14.75
C ASN A 253 -4.01 7.45 16.26
N PRO A 254 -5.22 7.32 16.90
CA PRO A 254 -6.53 7.18 16.29
C PRO A 254 -7.00 8.48 15.63
N GLY A 255 -8.13 8.46 14.93
CA GLY A 255 -8.72 9.69 14.35
C GLY A 255 -9.23 9.55 12.92
N GLY A 256 -9.13 8.36 12.34
CA GLY A 256 -9.64 8.07 11.00
C GLY A 256 -11.18 8.12 10.89
N PRO A 257 -11.74 8.13 9.66
CA PRO A 257 -13.18 8.28 9.42
C PRO A 257 -14.00 7.09 9.95
N GLN A 258 -13.35 5.91 10.10
CA GLN A 258 -13.97 4.72 10.69
C GLN A 258 -13.49 4.46 12.14
N GLY A 259 -12.83 5.45 12.77
CA GLY A 259 -12.06 5.26 13.99
C GLY A 259 -10.72 4.58 13.71
N GLY A 260 -9.77 4.58 14.66
CA GLY A 260 -8.45 3.99 14.45
C GLY A 260 -7.62 4.73 13.40
N SER A 261 -6.95 3.96 12.56
CA SER A 261 -5.92 4.40 11.62
C SER A 261 -6.49 4.90 10.29
N ALA A 262 -6.00 6.00 9.73
CA ALA A 262 -6.30 6.45 8.37
C ALA A 262 -5.26 7.48 7.87
N THR A 263 -5.24 7.76 6.55
CA THR A 263 -4.38 8.77 5.93
C THR A 263 -5.21 9.90 5.34
N GLN A 264 -5.03 11.10 5.87
CA GLN A 264 -5.64 12.34 5.38
C GLN A 264 -4.74 13.01 4.34
N TYR A 265 -5.34 13.89 3.49
CA TYR A 265 -4.57 14.69 2.55
C TYR A 265 -5.02 16.13 2.48
N PHE A 266 -4.09 16.98 2.08
CA PHE A 266 -4.28 18.40 1.83
C PHE A 266 -3.73 18.76 0.45
N VAL A 267 -4.41 19.64 -0.27
CA VAL A 267 -3.95 20.18 -1.55
C VAL A 267 -3.63 21.66 -1.35
N GLY A 268 -2.52 22.14 -1.94
CA GLY A 268 -2.11 23.52 -1.77
C GLY A 268 -0.89 23.90 -2.61
N ASP A 269 -0.18 24.90 -2.16
CA ASP A 269 1.05 25.39 -2.78
C ASP A 269 2.23 25.21 -1.84
N PHE A 270 3.43 24.95 -2.39
CA PHE A 270 4.66 24.80 -1.63
C PHE A 270 5.80 25.57 -2.32
N ASP A 271 6.46 26.44 -1.59
CA ASP A 271 7.54 27.31 -2.09
C ASP A 271 8.96 26.79 -1.80
N GLY A 272 9.06 25.55 -1.31
CA GLY A 272 10.31 24.94 -0.84
C GLY A 272 10.56 25.11 0.67
N LYS A 273 9.71 25.87 1.38
CA LYS A 273 9.82 26.12 2.82
C LYS A 273 8.50 25.94 3.54
N THR A 274 7.43 26.49 2.98
CA THR A 274 6.11 26.57 3.60
C THR A 274 5.08 25.94 2.70
N PHE A 275 4.25 25.05 3.27
CA PHE A 275 3.05 24.53 2.61
C PHE A 275 1.84 25.38 3.04
N VAL A 276 1.09 25.85 2.03
CA VAL A 276 -0.14 26.63 2.22
C VAL A 276 -1.29 25.88 1.58
N PRO A 277 -2.26 25.35 2.36
CA PRO A 277 -3.37 24.58 1.80
C PRO A 277 -4.37 25.50 1.11
N ASP A 278 -5.05 24.99 0.07
CA ASP A 278 -6.10 25.69 -0.65
C ASP A 278 -7.37 25.91 0.20
N ASP A 279 -7.61 25.00 1.14
CA ASP A 279 -8.72 25.04 2.10
C ASP A 279 -8.37 24.28 3.39
N THR A 280 -9.32 24.20 4.32
CA THR A 280 -9.14 23.60 5.66
C THR A 280 -9.94 22.30 5.82
N GLU A 281 -10.54 21.75 4.75
CA GLU A 281 -11.33 20.54 4.82
C GLU A 281 -10.44 19.30 5.03
N THR A 282 -10.85 18.42 5.92
CA THR A 282 -10.22 17.12 6.11
C THR A 282 -10.75 16.13 5.07
N ARG A 283 -9.85 15.59 4.27
CA ARG A 283 -10.14 14.59 3.24
C ARG A 283 -9.25 13.37 3.43
N TRP A 284 -9.75 12.21 3.02
CA TRP A 284 -9.08 10.93 3.22
C TRP A 284 -8.69 10.31 1.88
N VAL A 285 -7.49 9.72 1.84
CA VAL A 285 -7.00 8.96 0.68
C VAL A 285 -7.85 7.71 0.46
N ASP A 286 -8.33 7.13 1.56
CA ASP A 286 -9.15 5.93 1.61
C ASP A 286 -10.13 6.06 2.77
N TYR A 287 -11.38 5.71 2.54
CA TYR A 287 -12.45 5.75 3.55
C TYR A 287 -12.70 4.39 4.21
N GLY A 288 -12.03 3.32 3.75
CA GLY A 288 -12.05 2.03 4.44
C GLY A 288 -11.30 2.06 5.77
N ALA A 289 -11.42 1.01 6.53
CA ALA A 289 -10.72 0.90 7.81
C ALA A 289 -9.25 0.48 7.65
N ASP A 290 -8.87 -0.09 6.50
CA ASP A 290 -7.60 -0.79 6.34
C ASP A 290 -6.71 -0.17 5.24
N ASN A 291 -6.32 1.09 5.43
CA ASN A 291 -5.26 1.76 4.67
C ASN A 291 -4.58 2.80 5.55
N TYR A 292 -3.34 2.57 5.90
CA TYR A 292 -2.58 3.41 6.82
C TYR A 292 -1.12 3.60 6.38
N ALA A 293 -0.45 4.62 6.92
CA ALA A 293 0.97 4.90 6.76
C ALA A 293 1.44 4.97 5.29
N GLY A 294 0.50 5.21 4.37
CA GLY A 294 0.79 5.19 2.95
C GLY A 294 1.60 6.41 2.51
N VAL A 295 2.61 6.15 1.68
CA VAL A 295 3.51 7.17 1.10
C VAL A 295 3.77 6.87 -0.37
N THR A 296 4.45 7.79 -1.07
CA THR A 296 4.75 7.66 -2.50
C THR A 296 6.17 7.17 -2.76
N PHE A 297 6.39 6.58 -3.95
CA PHE A 297 7.73 6.23 -4.43
C PHE A 297 8.53 7.47 -4.81
N ASN A 298 9.76 7.55 -4.34
CA ASN A 298 10.72 8.54 -4.79
C ASN A 298 11.40 8.12 -6.10
N ASN A 299 11.90 9.09 -6.86
CA ASN A 299 12.75 8.90 -8.03
C ASN A 299 12.10 8.08 -9.18
N ILE A 300 10.78 8.05 -9.30
CA ILE A 300 10.10 7.54 -10.49
C ILE A 300 10.67 8.27 -11.71
N PRO A 301 11.03 7.57 -12.80
CA PRO A 301 11.61 8.22 -13.99
C PRO A 301 10.64 9.24 -14.59
N GLU A 302 11.15 10.41 -15.02
CA GLU A 302 10.36 11.47 -15.68
C GLU A 302 9.54 10.96 -16.88
N LYS A 303 10.08 9.98 -17.63
CA LYS A 303 9.36 9.36 -18.76
C LYS A 303 8.13 8.55 -18.33
N ASP A 304 8.08 8.09 -17.08
CA ASP A 304 6.89 7.45 -16.48
C ASP A 304 5.94 8.54 -15.98
N GLY A 305 6.45 9.52 -15.24
CA GLY A 305 5.74 10.72 -14.78
C GLY A 305 4.69 10.47 -13.71
N ARG A 306 4.45 9.23 -13.30
CA ARG A 306 3.41 8.89 -12.31
C ARG A 306 3.88 9.16 -10.88
N THR A 307 2.97 9.56 -10.03
CA THR A 307 3.12 9.52 -8.57
C THR A 307 2.43 8.26 -8.06
N ILE A 308 3.22 7.30 -7.57
CA ILE A 308 2.72 5.97 -7.17
C ILE A 308 2.74 5.87 -5.66
N PHE A 309 1.58 5.59 -5.09
CA PHE A 309 1.29 5.43 -3.66
C PHE A 309 1.08 3.96 -3.30
N MET A 310 1.45 3.59 -2.09
CA MET A 310 1.10 2.30 -1.47
C MET A 310 0.94 2.50 0.03
N GLY A 311 -0.06 1.86 0.64
CA GLY A 311 -0.34 1.93 2.07
C GLY A 311 -0.25 0.56 2.75
N TRP A 312 -0.13 0.55 4.06
CA TRP A 312 -0.30 -0.64 4.88
C TRP A 312 -1.77 -1.00 4.99
N MET A 313 -2.13 -2.20 4.54
CA MET A 313 -3.51 -2.69 4.59
C MET A 313 -3.77 -3.33 5.94
N SER A 314 -4.02 -2.51 6.93
CA SER A 314 -4.46 -2.89 8.27
C SER A 314 -4.89 -1.67 9.09
N ASN A 315 -5.25 -1.91 10.36
CA ASN A 315 -5.65 -0.89 11.33
C ASN A 315 -5.09 -1.26 12.71
N TRP A 316 -4.48 -0.30 13.40
CA TRP A 316 -3.90 -0.53 14.73
C TRP A 316 -4.88 -1.03 15.78
N GLN A 317 -6.20 -0.84 15.57
CA GLN A 317 -7.22 -1.35 16.49
C GLN A 317 -7.24 -2.89 16.62
N TYR A 318 -6.75 -3.62 15.59
CA TYR A 318 -6.80 -5.09 15.54
C TYR A 318 -5.63 -5.76 14.81
N ALA A 319 -4.72 -4.99 14.26
CA ALA A 319 -3.63 -5.54 13.42
C ALA A 319 -2.84 -6.67 14.09
N GLN A 320 -2.65 -6.60 15.40
CA GLN A 320 -1.89 -7.60 16.14
C GLN A 320 -2.66 -8.91 16.41
N ASP A 321 -3.97 -8.91 16.20
CA ASP A 321 -4.86 -10.00 16.60
C ASP A 321 -5.54 -10.71 15.42
N VAL A 322 -5.37 -10.21 14.18
CA VAL A 322 -5.93 -10.85 12.97
C VAL A 322 -5.47 -12.31 12.84
N PRO A 323 -6.30 -13.21 12.26
CA PRO A 323 -6.11 -14.66 12.33
C PRO A 323 -5.09 -15.22 11.34
N THR A 324 -3.97 -14.51 11.13
CA THR A 324 -2.79 -15.00 10.38
C THR A 324 -1.74 -15.50 11.36
N GLU A 325 -0.97 -16.54 11.02
CA GLU A 325 -0.06 -17.21 11.95
C GLU A 325 1.42 -16.96 11.64
N LYS A 326 1.90 -17.36 10.47
CA LYS A 326 3.32 -17.25 10.11
C LYS A 326 3.74 -15.86 9.70
N TRP A 327 2.82 -15.08 9.20
CA TRP A 327 3.00 -13.75 8.65
C TRP A 327 1.88 -12.85 9.09
N ARG A 328 2.06 -11.56 9.00
CA ARG A 328 1.01 -10.60 9.32
C ARG A 328 1.10 -9.36 8.46
N SER A 329 -0.07 -8.91 7.95
CA SER A 329 -0.30 -7.73 7.16
C SER A 329 0.00 -7.85 5.66
N ALA A 330 -0.61 -6.97 4.89
CA ALA A 330 -0.38 -6.79 3.46
C ALA A 330 -0.17 -5.31 3.15
N MET A 331 0.34 -4.99 1.97
CA MET A 331 0.25 -3.66 1.38
C MET A 331 -0.99 -3.57 0.49
N THR A 332 -1.55 -2.38 0.31
CA THR A 332 -2.61 -2.12 -0.67
C THR A 332 -2.10 -2.36 -2.10
N ILE A 333 -3.00 -2.48 -3.08
CA ILE A 333 -2.61 -2.36 -4.49
C ILE A 333 -1.87 -1.03 -4.67
N PRO A 334 -0.72 -0.98 -5.38
CA PRO A 334 -0.10 0.29 -5.74
C PRO A 334 -1.07 1.15 -6.56
N ARG A 335 -1.13 2.46 -6.25
CA ARG A 335 -2.10 3.38 -6.84
C ARG A 335 -1.40 4.58 -7.45
N GLU A 336 -1.82 4.99 -8.64
CA GLU A 336 -1.44 6.25 -9.23
C GLU A 336 -2.29 7.37 -8.65
N LEU A 337 -1.64 8.41 -8.14
CA LEU A 337 -2.28 9.59 -7.58
C LEU A 337 -2.35 10.70 -8.62
N ASN A 338 -3.54 11.28 -8.78
CA ASN A 338 -3.80 12.42 -9.66
C ASN A 338 -4.77 13.40 -8.99
N LEU A 339 -4.72 14.67 -9.39
CA LEU A 339 -5.68 15.67 -8.94
C LEU A 339 -6.77 15.87 -9.97
N LEU A 340 -8.02 15.70 -9.55
CA LEU A 340 -9.21 15.98 -10.34
C LEU A 340 -9.84 17.29 -9.87
N LYS A 341 -9.98 18.25 -10.76
CA LYS A 341 -10.63 19.52 -10.43
C LYS A 341 -12.13 19.35 -10.17
N LYS A 342 -12.59 19.83 -9.04
CA LYS A 342 -14.00 19.85 -8.62
C LYS A 342 -14.37 21.29 -8.22
N GLY A 343 -14.97 22.03 -9.16
CA GLY A 343 -15.26 23.45 -8.96
C GLY A 343 -13.99 24.29 -8.77
N THR A 344 -13.82 24.87 -7.60
CA THR A 344 -12.60 25.63 -7.21
C THR A 344 -11.54 24.78 -6.53
N ASN A 345 -11.90 23.57 -6.06
CA ASN A 345 -11.04 22.69 -5.27
C ASN A 345 -10.54 21.50 -6.10
N TYR A 346 -9.67 20.71 -5.51
CA TYR A 346 -9.14 19.48 -6.09
C TYR A 346 -9.47 18.26 -5.23
N LEU A 347 -9.86 17.17 -5.89
CA LEU A 347 -10.01 15.84 -5.31
C LEU A 347 -8.78 15.01 -5.65
N LEU A 348 -8.16 14.38 -4.67
CA LEU A 348 -7.10 13.40 -4.90
C LEU A 348 -7.72 12.09 -5.38
N LYS A 349 -7.47 11.76 -6.64
CA LYS A 349 -7.89 10.51 -7.25
C LYS A 349 -6.80 9.47 -7.07
N SER A 350 -7.17 8.29 -6.58
CA SER A 350 -6.27 7.18 -6.22
C SER A 350 -6.61 5.95 -7.07
N THR A 351 -6.01 5.85 -8.26
CA THR A 351 -6.34 4.84 -9.28
C THR A 351 -5.43 3.61 -9.15
N PRO A 352 -5.95 2.37 -9.15
CA PRO A 352 -5.11 1.18 -9.24
C PRO A 352 -4.17 1.26 -10.44
N ILE A 353 -2.88 0.92 -10.26
CA ILE A 353 -1.91 0.97 -11.38
C ILE A 353 -2.33 0.04 -12.53
N SER A 354 -2.02 0.46 -13.75
CA SER A 354 -2.42 -0.28 -14.96
C SER A 354 -1.74 -1.64 -15.08
N GLU A 355 -0.62 -1.84 -14.43
CA GLU A 355 0.15 -3.10 -14.39
C GLU A 355 -0.64 -4.26 -13.80
N ILE A 356 -1.64 -3.99 -12.94
CA ILE A 356 -2.54 -5.03 -12.40
C ILE A 356 -3.22 -5.82 -13.52
N ASN A 357 -3.44 -5.21 -14.68
CA ASN A 357 -4.05 -5.87 -15.84
C ASN A 357 -3.20 -7.02 -16.40
N LYS A 358 -1.90 -7.08 -16.09
CA LYS A 358 -1.02 -8.19 -16.54
C LYS A 358 -1.38 -9.52 -15.86
N ILE A 359 -2.00 -9.47 -14.70
CA ILE A 359 -2.40 -10.65 -13.93
C ILE A 359 -3.91 -10.92 -14.00
N VAL A 360 -4.68 -10.04 -14.64
CA VAL A 360 -6.13 -10.24 -14.88
C VAL A 360 -6.32 -11.23 -16.02
N GLN A 361 -7.15 -12.25 -15.77
CA GLN A 361 -7.57 -13.22 -16.78
C GLN A 361 -8.89 -12.80 -17.46
N SER A 362 -9.30 -13.53 -18.49
CA SER A 362 -10.50 -13.22 -19.25
C SER A 362 -11.73 -12.98 -18.40
N SER A 363 -12.49 -11.95 -18.75
CA SER A 363 -13.73 -11.61 -18.07
C SER A 363 -14.90 -12.41 -18.58
N ASP A 364 -15.68 -13.00 -17.66
CA ASP A 364 -17.02 -13.46 -17.99
C ASP A 364 -17.99 -12.29 -17.99
N LYS A 365 -18.67 -12.08 -19.12
CA LYS A 365 -19.69 -11.05 -19.26
C LYS A 365 -21.02 -11.65 -18.85
N ASN A 366 -21.65 -11.13 -17.82
CA ASN A 366 -22.96 -11.59 -17.38
C ASN A 366 -24.02 -10.48 -17.41
N LYS A 367 -25.24 -10.91 -17.74
CA LYS A 367 -26.45 -10.07 -17.67
C LYS A 367 -27.39 -10.48 -16.54
N SER A 368 -27.01 -11.49 -15.75
CA SER A 368 -27.84 -12.03 -14.65
C SER A 368 -27.44 -11.44 -13.30
N SER A 369 -28.39 -11.32 -12.40
CA SER A 369 -28.21 -10.77 -11.05
C SER A 369 -27.37 -11.64 -10.08
N GLY A 370 -26.87 -12.80 -10.53
CA GLY A 370 -26.03 -13.69 -9.73
C GLY A 370 -24.99 -14.40 -10.59
N PHE A 371 -23.76 -14.51 -10.11
CA PHE A 371 -22.63 -15.13 -10.77
C PHE A 371 -21.87 -16.05 -9.83
N SER A 372 -21.51 -17.26 -10.33
CA SER A 372 -20.63 -18.18 -9.61
C SER A 372 -19.17 -17.92 -10.00
N VAL A 373 -18.31 -17.73 -9.03
CA VAL A 373 -16.87 -17.50 -9.22
C VAL A 373 -16.11 -18.79 -8.93
N HIS A 374 -15.21 -19.17 -9.82
CA HIS A 374 -14.38 -20.37 -9.67
C HIS A 374 -13.12 -20.09 -8.86
N ASP A 375 -12.48 -18.97 -9.11
CA ASP A 375 -11.23 -18.57 -8.43
C ASP A 375 -11.52 -17.94 -7.07
N SER A 376 -10.49 -17.88 -6.21
CA SER A 376 -10.56 -17.22 -4.91
C SER A 376 -10.27 -15.72 -4.98
N THR A 377 -9.72 -15.26 -6.11
CA THR A 377 -9.32 -13.87 -6.37
C THR A 377 -9.92 -13.38 -7.69
N PHE A 378 -10.59 -12.23 -7.63
CA PHE A 378 -11.32 -11.72 -8.79
C PHE A 378 -11.61 -10.23 -8.69
N ILE A 379 -11.98 -9.62 -9.80
CA ILE A 379 -12.47 -8.25 -9.89
C ILE A 379 -13.94 -8.27 -10.30
N VAL A 380 -14.78 -7.58 -9.56
CA VAL A 380 -16.14 -7.24 -9.97
C VAL A 380 -16.11 -5.83 -10.56
N THR A 381 -16.64 -5.64 -11.76
CA THR A 381 -16.78 -4.33 -12.37
C THR A 381 -18.24 -4.07 -12.75
N LEU A 382 -18.80 -3.00 -12.22
CA LEU A 382 -20.15 -2.51 -12.50
C LEU A 382 -20.05 -1.19 -13.26
N ASN A 383 -20.88 -1.01 -14.30
CA ASN A 383 -21.01 0.26 -15.00
C ASN A 383 -22.48 0.57 -15.24
N ALA A 384 -22.88 1.83 -15.05
CA ALA A 384 -24.18 2.39 -15.43
C ALA A 384 -24.05 3.92 -15.54
N GLU A 385 -25.07 4.58 -16.06
CA GLU A 385 -25.13 6.06 -16.02
C GLU A 385 -25.16 6.58 -14.57
N ASP A 386 -25.77 5.80 -13.65
CA ASP A 386 -25.85 6.12 -12.23
C ASP A 386 -26.00 4.80 -11.44
N LEU A 387 -25.03 4.52 -10.59
CA LEU A 387 -25.00 3.34 -9.73
C LEU A 387 -25.52 3.61 -8.30
N ARG A 388 -26.09 4.76 -8.01
CA ARG A 388 -26.81 4.97 -6.76
C ARG A 388 -27.96 3.97 -6.65
N ASN A 389 -28.18 3.39 -5.47
CA ASN A 389 -29.14 2.30 -5.21
C ASN A 389 -28.74 0.93 -5.80
N VAL A 390 -27.43 0.69 -5.92
CA VAL A 390 -26.88 -0.65 -6.23
C VAL A 390 -26.33 -1.27 -4.96
N SER A 391 -26.49 -2.59 -4.82
CA SER A 391 -25.83 -3.36 -3.77
C SER A 391 -25.26 -4.66 -4.31
N VAL A 392 -24.22 -5.17 -3.64
CA VAL A 392 -23.52 -6.40 -3.99
C VAL A 392 -23.28 -7.22 -2.75
N ASN A 393 -23.58 -8.53 -2.85
CA ASN A 393 -23.22 -9.53 -1.84
C ASN A 393 -22.19 -10.48 -2.42
N LEU A 394 -21.09 -10.68 -1.71
CA LEU A 394 -20.16 -11.79 -1.91
C LEU A 394 -20.51 -12.88 -0.89
N VAL A 395 -20.75 -14.10 -1.36
CA VAL A 395 -21.23 -15.21 -0.52
C VAL A 395 -20.33 -16.41 -0.73
N ASN A 396 -19.96 -17.09 0.35
CA ASN A 396 -19.24 -18.36 0.33
C ASN A 396 -20.13 -19.57 0.63
N HIS A 397 -19.53 -20.76 0.71
CA HIS A 397 -20.28 -22.00 1.01
C HIS A 397 -20.81 -22.05 2.45
N ASP A 398 -20.12 -21.40 3.38
CA ASP A 398 -20.49 -21.36 4.79
C ASP A 398 -21.56 -20.29 5.09
N LYS A 399 -22.08 -19.64 4.02
CA LYS A 399 -23.09 -18.57 4.05
C LYS A 399 -22.59 -17.28 4.70
N GLU A 400 -21.28 -17.11 4.84
CA GLU A 400 -20.71 -15.84 5.21
C GLU A 400 -20.94 -14.85 4.06
N VAL A 401 -21.22 -13.60 4.41
CA VAL A 401 -21.61 -12.56 3.45
C VAL A 401 -20.82 -11.31 3.71
N TYR A 402 -20.04 -10.87 2.72
CA TYR A 402 -19.62 -9.49 2.65
C TYR A 402 -20.63 -8.71 1.79
N HIS A 403 -21.07 -7.57 2.31
CA HIS A 403 -22.05 -6.72 1.64
C HIS A 403 -21.50 -5.33 1.44
N PHE A 404 -21.68 -4.75 0.24
CA PHE A 404 -21.57 -3.31 0.05
C PHE A 404 -22.75 -2.74 -0.74
N SER A 405 -23.05 -1.48 -0.51
CA SER A 405 -24.12 -0.78 -1.22
C SER A 405 -23.80 0.69 -1.42
N ILE A 406 -24.35 1.24 -2.48
CA ILE A 406 -24.33 2.67 -2.75
C ILE A 406 -25.77 3.16 -2.55
N ARG A 407 -26.01 3.87 -1.44
CA ARG A 407 -27.34 4.37 -1.06
C ARG A 407 -27.20 5.60 -0.18
N ASP A 408 -28.25 6.40 -0.10
CA ASP A 408 -28.33 7.57 0.79
C ASP A 408 -27.10 8.50 0.66
N ASN A 409 -26.61 8.68 -0.58
CA ASN A 409 -25.40 9.43 -0.93
C ASN A 409 -24.12 8.93 -0.25
N LYS A 410 -24.03 7.62 0.05
CA LYS A 410 -22.89 6.96 0.67
C LYS A 410 -22.54 5.66 -0.04
N LEU A 411 -21.27 5.31 -0.03
CA LEU A 411 -20.79 3.93 -0.17
C LEU A 411 -20.77 3.32 1.24
N VAL A 412 -21.45 2.20 1.42
CA VAL A 412 -21.56 1.48 2.69
C VAL A 412 -20.93 0.10 2.51
N SER A 413 -19.98 -0.24 3.36
CA SER A 413 -19.31 -1.54 3.44
C SER A 413 -19.70 -2.22 4.75
N ASP A 414 -20.19 -3.45 4.68
CA ASP A 414 -20.61 -4.24 5.84
C ASP A 414 -19.85 -5.57 5.86
N ARG A 415 -18.95 -5.71 6.82
CA ARG A 415 -18.17 -6.92 7.06
C ARG A 415 -18.57 -7.69 8.33
N THR A 416 -19.72 -7.38 8.91
CA THR A 416 -20.17 -7.97 10.17
C THR A 416 -20.41 -9.49 10.09
N GLU A 417 -20.77 -10.00 8.90
CA GLU A 417 -20.98 -11.42 8.61
C GLU A 417 -20.01 -11.98 7.56
N ALA A 418 -18.88 -11.29 7.33
CA ALA A 418 -17.97 -11.57 6.21
C ALA A 418 -16.94 -12.69 6.49
N GLY A 419 -17.00 -13.36 7.62
CA GLY A 419 -16.07 -14.40 8.05
C GLY A 419 -15.68 -14.25 9.51
N ARG A 420 -14.49 -14.72 9.86
CA ARG A 420 -13.95 -14.65 11.22
C ARG A 420 -13.79 -13.20 11.69
N ASN A 421 -14.32 -12.92 12.85
CA ASN A 421 -14.31 -11.56 13.44
C ASN A 421 -14.14 -11.58 14.97
N GLU A 422 -14.06 -12.76 15.58
CA GLU A 422 -14.01 -12.98 17.04
C GLU A 422 -12.70 -12.49 17.68
N PHE A 423 -11.67 -12.22 16.88
CA PHE A 423 -10.36 -11.78 17.36
C PHE A 423 -10.35 -10.31 17.84
N SER A 424 -11.29 -9.48 17.38
CA SER A 424 -11.42 -8.10 17.84
C SER A 424 -12.84 -7.56 17.72
N LYS A 425 -13.32 -6.90 18.78
CA LYS A 425 -14.62 -6.22 18.76
C LYS A 425 -14.71 -5.04 17.80
N ALA A 426 -13.56 -4.45 17.43
CA ALA A 426 -13.49 -3.35 16.49
C ALA A 426 -13.54 -3.81 15.03
N PHE A 427 -13.42 -5.12 14.78
CA PHE A 427 -13.30 -5.63 13.41
C PHE A 427 -14.65 -5.77 12.70
N ALA A 428 -15.64 -6.39 13.34
CA ALA A 428 -16.98 -6.58 12.79
C ALA A 428 -17.75 -5.26 12.80
N ALA A 429 -17.72 -4.52 11.69
CA ALA A 429 -18.28 -3.18 11.62
C ALA A 429 -18.91 -2.88 10.24
N ILE A 430 -19.76 -1.87 10.22
CA ILE A 430 -20.27 -1.22 9.00
C ILE A 430 -19.51 0.09 8.86
N HIS A 431 -18.89 0.28 7.69
CA HIS A 431 -18.14 1.47 7.36
C HIS A 431 -18.84 2.28 6.27
N GLU A 432 -18.75 3.60 6.33
CA GLU A 432 -19.43 4.49 5.42
C GLU A 432 -18.48 5.53 4.84
N ALA A 433 -18.62 5.80 3.54
CA ALA A 433 -17.90 6.87 2.85
C ALA A 433 -18.92 7.80 2.14
N PRO A 434 -18.88 9.11 2.39
CA PRO A 434 -19.77 10.05 1.73
C PRO A 434 -19.40 10.18 0.24
N LEU A 435 -20.39 10.10 -0.64
CA LEU A 435 -20.17 10.35 -2.07
C LEU A 435 -19.98 11.84 -2.39
N ASN A 436 -20.50 12.72 -1.53
CA ASN A 436 -20.53 14.16 -1.79
C ASN A 436 -21.14 14.44 -3.19
N ASP A 437 -20.37 15.08 -4.10
CA ASP A 437 -20.80 15.39 -5.47
C ASP A 437 -20.41 14.30 -6.50
N ILE A 438 -19.93 13.12 -6.04
CA ILE A 438 -19.56 12.03 -6.92
C ILE A 438 -20.82 11.30 -7.40
N ILE A 439 -21.02 11.27 -8.72
CA ILE A 439 -22.00 10.39 -9.36
C ILE A 439 -21.29 9.09 -9.71
N PRO A 440 -21.59 7.97 -9.03
CA PRO A 440 -20.93 6.72 -9.29
C PRO A 440 -21.40 6.12 -10.62
N THR A 441 -20.54 6.09 -11.62
CA THR A 441 -20.81 5.50 -12.95
C THR A 441 -20.05 4.21 -13.18
N LYS A 442 -18.98 4.01 -12.42
CA LYS A 442 -18.15 2.81 -12.43
C LYS A 442 -17.78 2.40 -11.01
N VAL A 443 -17.93 1.12 -10.72
CA VAL A 443 -17.42 0.50 -9.47
C VAL A 443 -16.51 -0.65 -9.84
N GLN A 444 -15.30 -0.68 -9.32
CA GLN A 444 -14.37 -1.81 -9.40
C GLN A 444 -14.11 -2.31 -7.99
N VAL A 445 -14.23 -3.62 -7.82
CA VAL A 445 -14.04 -4.29 -6.54
C VAL A 445 -13.00 -5.37 -6.71
N PHE A 446 -11.83 -5.17 -6.14
CA PHE A 446 -10.74 -6.15 -6.14
C PHE A 446 -10.91 -7.03 -4.90
N VAL A 447 -11.10 -8.33 -5.11
CA VAL A 447 -11.29 -9.31 -4.04
C VAL A 447 -10.10 -10.23 -3.98
N ASP A 448 -9.34 -10.15 -2.88
CA ASP A 448 -8.28 -11.10 -2.55
C ASP A 448 -8.78 -12.10 -1.49
N VAL A 449 -7.96 -13.04 -1.10
CA VAL A 449 -8.31 -14.10 -0.14
C VAL A 449 -8.69 -13.51 1.22
N SER A 450 -8.05 -12.43 1.65
CA SER A 450 -8.25 -11.81 2.97
C SER A 450 -8.48 -10.29 2.93
N SER A 451 -8.85 -9.75 1.77
CA SER A 451 -9.08 -8.31 1.65
C SER A 451 -9.97 -7.95 0.47
N ILE A 452 -10.47 -6.73 0.49
CA ILE A 452 -11.23 -6.13 -0.59
C ILE A 452 -10.86 -4.64 -0.73
N GLU A 453 -10.71 -4.18 -1.98
CA GLU A 453 -10.56 -2.76 -2.30
C GLU A 453 -11.64 -2.34 -3.28
N ILE A 454 -12.43 -1.31 -2.93
CA ILE A 454 -13.54 -0.78 -3.74
C ILE A 454 -13.13 0.59 -4.28
N PHE A 455 -13.20 0.74 -5.59
CA PHE A 455 -12.88 1.98 -6.30
C PHE A 455 -14.12 2.50 -7.05
N ILE A 456 -14.55 3.70 -6.71
CA ILE A 456 -15.61 4.42 -7.44
C ILE A 456 -14.95 5.32 -8.47
N ASN A 457 -15.42 5.28 -9.73
CA ASN A 457 -14.95 6.11 -10.85
C ASN A 457 -13.43 6.11 -11.02
N ASP A 458 -12.82 4.91 -10.96
CA ASP A 458 -11.37 4.74 -11.03
C ASP A 458 -10.61 5.45 -9.90
N GLY A 459 -11.21 5.55 -8.71
CA GLY A 459 -10.55 6.05 -7.49
C GLY A 459 -10.89 7.49 -7.09
N GLU A 460 -12.02 8.06 -7.55
CA GLU A 460 -12.55 9.30 -6.96
C GLU A 460 -12.95 9.10 -5.49
N LEU A 461 -13.33 7.88 -5.12
CA LEU A 461 -13.55 7.44 -3.75
C LEU A 461 -13.09 5.99 -3.64
N VAL A 462 -12.40 5.66 -2.54
CA VAL A 462 -11.84 4.33 -2.30
C VAL A 462 -12.17 3.87 -0.89
N MET A 463 -12.44 2.56 -0.73
CA MET A 463 -12.53 1.87 0.54
C MET A 463 -11.73 0.56 0.50
N SER A 464 -10.79 0.40 1.42
CA SER A 464 -9.99 -0.83 1.62
C SER A 464 -10.36 -1.50 2.93
N GLU A 465 -10.60 -2.81 2.88
CA GLU A 465 -11.09 -3.59 4.00
C GLU A 465 -10.38 -4.95 4.10
N LEU A 466 -9.96 -5.34 5.28
CA LEU A 466 -9.59 -6.72 5.58
C LEU A 466 -10.84 -7.58 5.77
N LEU A 467 -10.76 -8.83 5.30
CA LEU A 467 -11.78 -9.85 5.44
C LEU A 467 -11.11 -11.18 5.79
N PHE A 468 -11.76 -12.01 6.57
CA PHE A 468 -11.22 -13.35 6.91
C PHE A 468 -12.30 -14.43 6.74
N PRO A 469 -12.79 -14.66 5.50
CA PRO A 469 -13.77 -15.68 5.23
C PRO A 469 -13.20 -17.07 5.53
N THR A 470 -14.02 -17.97 6.09
CA THR A 470 -13.61 -19.35 6.40
C THR A 470 -13.35 -20.16 5.13
N THR A 471 -14.09 -19.86 4.07
CA THR A 471 -13.85 -20.37 2.70
C THR A 471 -13.96 -19.22 1.70
N PRO A 472 -13.30 -19.30 0.54
CA PRO A 472 -13.35 -18.23 -0.47
C PRO A 472 -14.78 -17.93 -0.93
N TYR A 473 -15.07 -16.67 -1.22
CA TYR A 473 -16.34 -16.27 -1.83
C TYR A 473 -16.50 -16.91 -3.21
N LYS A 474 -17.68 -17.52 -3.45
CA LYS A 474 -17.97 -18.27 -4.68
C LYS A 474 -19.19 -17.74 -5.43
N LYS A 475 -19.89 -16.76 -4.88
CA LYS A 475 -21.07 -16.18 -5.50
C LYS A 475 -21.08 -14.67 -5.35
N VAL A 476 -21.32 -13.98 -6.45
CA VAL A 476 -21.52 -12.53 -6.51
C VAL A 476 -22.97 -12.26 -6.88
N ASN A 477 -23.74 -11.63 -6.00
CA ASN A 477 -25.10 -11.22 -6.29
C ASN A 477 -25.14 -9.70 -6.39
N VAL A 478 -25.69 -9.18 -7.48
CA VAL A 478 -25.83 -7.75 -7.75
C VAL A 478 -27.31 -7.38 -7.78
N TYR A 479 -27.68 -6.34 -7.07
CA TYR A 479 -29.04 -5.83 -6.98
C TYR A 479 -29.05 -4.35 -7.41
N GLY A 480 -30.12 -3.94 -8.06
CA GLY A 480 -30.27 -2.59 -8.61
C GLY A 480 -30.04 -2.53 -10.11
N LYS A 481 -30.06 -1.32 -10.68
CA LYS A 481 -29.92 -1.11 -12.14
C LYS A 481 -28.43 -1.00 -12.47
N VAL A 482 -27.93 -1.96 -13.27
CA VAL A 482 -26.56 -2.01 -13.78
C VAL A 482 -26.62 -2.29 -15.30
N ASP A 483 -25.94 -1.47 -16.10
CA ASP A 483 -25.94 -1.62 -17.56
C ASP A 483 -24.94 -2.69 -18.01
N LYS A 484 -23.81 -2.78 -17.31
CA LYS A 484 -22.76 -3.77 -17.57
C LYS A 484 -22.19 -4.30 -16.26
N PHE A 485 -22.15 -5.62 -16.15
CA PHE A 485 -21.56 -6.37 -15.05
C PHE A 485 -20.52 -7.36 -15.59
N THR A 486 -19.32 -7.35 -15.02
CA THR A 486 -18.26 -8.31 -15.37
C THR A 486 -17.57 -8.82 -14.12
N VAL A 487 -17.14 -10.08 -14.16
CA VAL A 487 -16.23 -10.67 -13.16
C VAL A 487 -15.01 -11.21 -13.92
N SER A 488 -13.83 -10.86 -13.45
CA SER A 488 -12.54 -11.25 -14.04
C SER A 488 -11.68 -11.89 -12.96
N SER A 489 -11.09 -13.05 -13.23
CA SER A 489 -10.15 -13.69 -12.30
C SER A 489 -8.82 -12.95 -12.27
N ILE A 490 -8.15 -12.99 -11.12
CA ILE A 490 -6.79 -12.47 -10.93
C ILE A 490 -5.86 -13.64 -10.61
N LYS A 491 -4.69 -13.69 -11.27
CA LYS A 491 -3.63 -14.66 -10.97
C LYS A 491 -2.89 -14.29 -9.70
N SER A 492 -2.40 -15.31 -9.00
CA SER A 492 -1.44 -15.12 -7.91
C SER A 492 -0.11 -14.55 -8.45
N ILE A 493 0.46 -13.61 -7.68
CA ILE A 493 1.82 -13.09 -7.91
C ILE A 493 2.90 -14.01 -7.33
N TRP A 494 2.52 -14.98 -6.51
CA TRP A 494 3.39 -15.93 -5.81
C TRP A 494 3.54 -17.28 -6.52
N LEU A 495 3.33 -17.33 -7.82
CA LEU A 495 3.48 -18.58 -8.57
C LEU A 495 4.96 -18.97 -8.65
N GLN A 496 5.28 -20.22 -8.29
CA GLN A 496 6.60 -20.78 -8.57
C GLN A 496 6.84 -20.72 -10.08
N LYS A 497 7.98 -20.19 -10.49
CA LYS A 497 8.43 -20.33 -11.88
C LYS A 497 8.60 -21.81 -12.17
N PRO A 498 8.07 -22.31 -13.29
CA PRO A 498 8.18 -23.73 -13.68
C PRO A 498 9.64 -24.15 -13.85
#